data_202676cf4f551cafed946ebbe4baa574
#
_entry.id   202676cf4f551cafed946ebbe4baa574
#
_cell.length_a   1.000
_cell.length_b   1.000
_cell.length_c   1.000
_cell.angle_alpha   90.00
_cell.angle_beta   90.00
_cell.angle_gamma   90.00
#
_symmetry.space_group_name_H-M   'P 1'
#
loop_
_entity.id
_entity.type
_entity.pdbx_description
1 polymer ?
#
loop_
_entity_poly.entity_id
_entity_poly.type
_entity_poly.pdbx_seq_one_letter_code
_entity_poly.pdbx_strand_id
1 'polypeptide(L)'
;MRIATSEMKTMDPLETIFGKTAQMTVLKNLIERQNEPTYLSGIAEETGLSHSSVSRVITPLVVSGVILEKPLGKQIRTFQLNMESEATNVIIDFYSKINQVIDKSE
;
A
#
# COMPACT_ATOMS: atom_id res chain seq x y z
N MET A 1 13.58 17.47 -20.11
CA MET A 1 13.02 17.47 -18.81
C MET A 1 13.54 16.35 -17.98
N ARG A 2 14.82 16.41 -17.79
CA ARG A 2 15.50 15.39 -17.00
C ARG A 2 15.08 15.39 -15.55
N ILE A 3 14.82 16.58 -15.04
CA ILE A 3 14.42 16.69 -13.64
C ILE A 3 13.10 16.00 -13.41
N ALA A 4 12.15 16.18 -14.31
CA ALA A 4 10.87 15.52 -14.18
C ALA A 4 11.01 14.01 -14.22
N THR A 5 11.89 13.50 -15.09
CA THR A 5 12.13 12.07 -15.18
C THR A 5 12.72 11.54 -13.89
N SER A 6 13.68 12.27 -13.32
CA SER A 6 14.27 11.87 -12.05
C SER A 6 13.24 11.82 -10.95
N GLU A 7 12.37 12.81 -10.89
CA GLU A 7 11.34 12.85 -9.87
C GLU A 7 10.38 11.69 -10.01
N MET A 8 10.06 11.33 -11.25
CA MET A 8 9.16 10.20 -11.47
C MET A 8 9.76 8.90 -11.03
N LYS A 9 11.09 8.77 -11.09
CA LYS A 9 11.74 7.55 -10.62
C LYS A 9 11.62 7.39 -9.12
N THR A 10 11.57 8.49 -8.37
CA THR A 10 11.46 8.43 -6.93
C THR A 10 10.02 8.34 -6.47
N MET A 11 9.06 8.57 -7.36
CA MET A 11 7.65 8.52 -7.03
C MET A 11 7.06 7.21 -7.52
N ASP A 12 6.18 6.67 -6.69
CA ASP A 12 5.47 5.46 -7.06
C ASP A 12 4.55 5.75 -8.25
N PRO A 13 4.51 4.88 -9.27
CA PRO A 13 3.62 5.11 -10.41
C PRO A 13 2.16 5.28 -10.04
N LEU A 14 1.67 4.56 -9.04
CA LEU A 14 0.29 4.73 -8.62
C LEU A 14 0.05 6.11 -8.06
N GLU A 15 1.01 6.61 -7.29
CA GLU A 15 0.87 7.96 -6.73
C GLU A 15 0.95 9.00 -7.82
N THR A 16 1.78 8.76 -8.83
CA THR A 16 1.89 9.71 -9.94
C THR A 16 0.59 9.80 -10.72
N ILE A 17 -0.05 8.67 -10.96
CA ILE A 17 -1.25 8.62 -11.79
C ILE A 17 -2.49 9.02 -11.00
N PHE A 18 -2.63 8.53 -9.78
CA PHE A 18 -3.86 8.69 -9.00
C PHE A 18 -3.76 9.71 -7.89
N GLY A 19 -2.58 10.26 -7.66
CA GLY A 19 -2.37 11.20 -6.57
C GLY A 19 -1.91 10.48 -5.32
N LYS A 20 -1.19 11.24 -4.48
CA LYS A 20 -0.67 10.68 -3.24
C LYS A 20 -1.65 10.94 -2.11
N THR A 21 -2.31 9.89 -1.65
CA THR A 21 -3.22 9.95 -0.53
C THR A 21 -2.73 9.03 0.57
N ALA A 22 -3.22 9.26 1.79
CA ALA A 22 -2.84 8.38 2.90
C ALA A 22 -3.30 6.95 2.62
N GLN A 23 -4.48 6.79 2.04
CA GLN A 23 -4.99 5.45 1.74
C GLN A 23 -4.12 4.72 0.73
N MET A 24 -3.73 5.42 -0.34
CA MET A 24 -2.84 4.84 -1.33
C MET A 24 -1.50 4.49 -0.72
N THR A 25 -0.97 5.35 0.14
CA THR A 25 0.31 5.12 0.78
C THR A 25 0.28 3.86 1.65
N VAL A 26 -0.79 3.68 2.42
CA VAL A 26 -0.92 2.48 3.25
C VAL A 26 -1.05 1.24 2.39
N LEU A 27 -1.88 1.30 1.35
CA LEU A 27 -2.04 0.14 0.47
C LEU A 27 -0.71 -0.25 -0.17
N LYS A 28 0.02 0.73 -0.67
CA LYS A 28 1.31 0.46 -1.28
C LYS A 28 2.29 -0.15 -0.28
N ASN A 29 2.29 0.34 0.94
CA ASN A 29 3.17 -0.20 1.98
C ASN A 29 2.91 -1.70 2.18
N LEU A 30 1.65 -2.09 2.22
CA LEU A 30 1.32 -3.50 2.42
C LEU A 30 1.65 -4.34 1.20
N ILE A 31 1.50 -3.79 0.00
CA ILE A 31 1.89 -4.50 -1.20
C ILE A 31 3.39 -4.77 -1.18
N GLU A 32 4.17 -3.78 -0.81
CA GLU A 32 5.62 -3.92 -0.79
C GLU A 32 6.12 -4.86 0.29
N ARG A 33 5.32 -5.11 1.30
CA ARG A 33 5.68 -6.07 2.33
C ARG A 33 5.45 -7.51 1.87
N GLN A 34 4.84 -7.70 0.72
CA GLN A 34 4.71 -9.03 0.11
C GLN A 34 4.01 -10.02 1.02
N ASN A 35 2.89 -9.60 1.58
CA ASN A 35 2.05 -10.47 2.41
C ASN A 35 2.61 -10.75 3.80
N GLU A 36 3.60 -9.98 4.24
CA GLU A 36 4.05 -10.07 5.61
C GLU A 36 3.11 -9.30 6.53
N PRO A 37 2.69 -9.91 7.64
CA PRO A 37 1.85 -9.18 8.59
C PRO A 37 2.61 -8.02 9.22
N THR A 38 1.87 -6.98 9.55
CA THR A 38 2.45 -5.83 10.22
C THR A 38 1.43 -5.29 11.21
N TYR A 39 1.86 -4.29 11.98
CA TYR A 39 1.03 -3.63 12.96
C TYR A 39 0.71 -2.24 12.52
N LEU A 40 -0.31 -1.64 13.15
CA LEU A 40 -0.64 -0.25 12.86
C LEU A 40 0.57 0.65 13.06
N SER A 41 1.32 0.43 14.15
CA SER A 41 2.52 1.23 14.42
C SER A 41 3.59 1.00 13.37
N GLY A 42 3.72 -0.22 12.87
CA GLY A 42 4.69 -0.51 11.83
C GLY A 42 4.37 0.22 10.55
N ILE A 43 3.10 0.25 10.18
CA ILE A 43 2.68 0.98 8.98
C ILE A 43 2.94 2.46 9.16
N ALA A 44 2.59 3.01 10.33
CA ALA A 44 2.82 4.43 10.58
C ALA A 44 4.30 4.76 10.49
N GLU A 45 5.14 3.91 11.05
CA GLU A 45 6.58 4.15 11.04
C GLU A 45 7.13 4.12 9.61
N GLU A 46 6.73 3.13 8.83
CA GLU A 46 7.28 2.97 7.49
C GLU A 46 6.74 3.99 6.50
N THR A 47 5.54 4.49 6.72
CA THR A 47 4.93 5.46 5.80
C THR A 47 5.16 6.90 6.22
N GLY A 48 5.49 7.13 7.48
CA GLY A 48 5.59 8.49 8.00
C GLY A 48 4.24 9.09 8.36
N LEU A 49 3.16 8.32 8.28
CA LEU A 49 1.83 8.79 8.64
C LEU A 49 1.61 8.68 10.14
N SER A 50 0.69 9.48 10.66
CA SER A 50 0.31 9.35 12.05
C SER A 50 -0.50 8.07 12.27
N HIS A 51 -0.53 7.60 13.53
CA HIS A 51 -1.32 6.43 13.85
C HIS A 51 -2.80 6.63 13.53
N SER A 52 -3.32 7.82 13.80
CA SER A 52 -4.72 8.09 13.52
C SER A 52 -5.01 8.11 12.03
N SER A 53 -4.08 8.62 11.22
CA SER A 53 -4.26 8.60 9.77
C SER A 53 -4.28 7.17 9.24
N VAL A 54 -3.35 6.33 9.72
CA VAL A 54 -3.33 4.94 9.29
C VAL A 54 -4.61 4.24 9.70
N SER A 55 -5.03 4.43 10.94
CA SER A 55 -6.25 3.79 11.44
C SER A 55 -7.46 4.18 10.60
N ARG A 56 -7.55 5.45 10.23
CA ARG A 56 -8.69 5.96 9.47
C ARG A 56 -8.75 5.35 8.09
N VAL A 57 -7.62 5.22 7.41
CA VAL A 57 -7.65 4.76 6.02
C VAL A 57 -7.58 3.25 5.90
N ILE A 58 -7.08 2.54 6.92
CA ILE A 58 -6.99 1.09 6.81
C ILE A 58 -8.37 0.43 6.94
N THR A 59 -9.29 1.09 7.63
CA THR A 59 -10.63 0.54 7.84
C THR A 59 -11.35 0.24 6.53
N PRO A 60 -11.46 1.18 5.58
CA PRO A 60 -12.14 0.85 4.32
C PRO A 60 -11.41 -0.24 3.54
N LEU A 61 -10.10 -0.35 3.68
CA LEU A 61 -9.36 -1.42 3.01
C LEU A 61 -9.67 -2.78 3.62
N VAL A 62 -9.86 -2.83 4.93
CA VAL A 62 -10.29 -4.07 5.60
C VAL A 62 -11.72 -4.41 5.20
N VAL A 63 -12.60 -3.41 5.20
CA VAL A 63 -14.00 -3.64 4.83
C VAL A 63 -14.11 -4.14 3.40
N SER A 64 -13.27 -3.66 2.50
CA SER A 64 -13.30 -4.09 1.11
C SER A 64 -12.80 -5.52 0.93
N GLY A 65 -12.14 -6.08 1.94
CA GLY A 65 -11.59 -7.42 1.85
C GLY A 65 -10.18 -7.48 1.27
N VAL A 66 -9.62 -6.35 0.89
CA VAL A 66 -8.26 -6.31 0.34
C VAL A 66 -7.23 -6.55 1.42
N ILE A 67 -7.50 -6.10 2.63
CA ILE A 67 -6.60 -6.27 3.75
C ILE A 67 -7.28 -7.11 4.83
N LEU A 68 -6.54 -8.08 5.36
CA LEU A 68 -6.99 -8.88 6.48
C LEU A 68 -6.52 -8.23 7.77
N GLU A 69 -7.43 -8.16 8.73
CA GLU A 69 -7.10 -7.75 10.09
C GLU A 69 -7.25 -8.95 10.99
N LYS A 70 -6.19 -9.30 11.70
CA LYS A 70 -6.20 -10.46 12.58
C LYS A 70 -5.76 -10.06 13.98
N PRO A 71 -6.49 -10.51 15.02
CA PRO A 71 -6.05 -10.22 16.37
C PRO A 71 -4.83 -11.05 16.73
N LEU A 72 -3.96 -10.45 17.54
CA LEU A 72 -2.83 -11.14 18.13
C LEU A 72 -2.93 -10.88 19.62
N GLY A 73 -3.54 -11.81 20.35
CA GLY A 73 -3.86 -11.58 21.74
C GLY A 73 -5.08 -10.69 21.88
N LYS A 74 -5.16 -9.92 22.95
CA LYS A 74 -6.35 -9.16 23.27
C LYS A 74 -6.34 -7.73 22.77
N GLN A 75 -5.15 -7.17 22.57
CA GLN A 75 -5.07 -5.73 22.28
C GLN A 75 -4.30 -5.41 21.03
N ILE A 76 -3.63 -6.39 20.44
CA ILE A 76 -2.80 -6.15 19.27
C ILE A 76 -3.51 -6.73 18.05
N ARG A 77 -3.50 -5.97 16.96
CA ARG A 77 -4.06 -6.41 15.70
C ARG A 77 -3.00 -6.34 14.63
N THR A 78 -2.99 -7.35 13.77
CA THR A 78 -2.07 -7.38 12.63
C THR A 78 -2.85 -7.18 11.35
N PHE A 79 -2.15 -6.69 10.35
CA PHE A 79 -2.73 -6.40 9.05
C PHE A 79 -1.83 -6.96 7.98
N GLN A 80 -2.45 -7.52 6.94
CA GLN A 80 -1.71 -8.02 5.79
C GLN A 80 -2.65 -8.09 4.59
N LEU A 81 -2.07 -8.20 3.40
CA LEU A 81 -2.88 -8.35 2.21
C LEU A 81 -3.67 -9.65 2.28
N ASN A 82 -4.89 -9.60 1.76
CA ASN A 82 -5.72 -10.79 1.67
C ASN A 82 -5.48 -11.43 0.30
N MET A 83 -4.55 -12.37 0.25
CA MET A 83 -4.15 -12.97 -1.02
C MET A 83 -5.23 -13.87 -1.61
N GLU A 84 -6.25 -14.19 -0.84
CA GLU A 84 -7.39 -14.96 -1.35
C GLU A 84 -8.43 -14.08 -2.01
N SER A 85 -8.33 -12.77 -1.85
CA SER A 85 -9.26 -11.84 -2.48
C SER A 85 -8.88 -11.64 -3.94
N GLU A 86 -9.86 -11.79 -4.81
CA GLU A 86 -9.64 -11.54 -6.23
C GLU A 86 -9.24 -10.09 -6.48
N ALA A 87 -9.88 -9.18 -5.76
CA ALA A 87 -9.55 -7.76 -5.89
C ALA A 87 -8.10 -7.49 -5.53
N THR A 88 -7.62 -8.12 -4.45
CA THR A 88 -6.21 -7.98 -4.05
C THR A 88 -5.29 -8.41 -5.18
N ASN A 89 -5.56 -9.55 -5.77
CA ASN A 89 -4.70 -10.08 -6.81
C ASN A 89 -4.70 -9.21 -8.06
N VAL A 90 -5.84 -8.64 -8.40
CA VAL A 90 -5.93 -7.70 -9.52
C VAL A 90 -5.09 -6.45 -9.23
N ILE A 91 -5.17 -5.94 -8.01
CA ILE A 91 -4.41 -4.74 -7.64
C ILE A 91 -2.92 -5.03 -7.69
N ILE A 92 -2.50 -6.16 -7.16
CA ILE A 92 -1.07 -6.51 -7.16
C ILE A 92 -0.57 -6.67 -8.59
N ASP A 93 -1.34 -7.32 -9.43
CA ASP A 93 -0.97 -7.50 -10.82
C ASP A 93 -0.86 -6.17 -11.54
N PHE A 94 -1.84 -5.30 -11.31
CA PHE A 94 -1.82 -3.97 -11.91
C PHE A 94 -0.60 -3.18 -11.43
N TYR A 95 -0.32 -3.23 -10.14
CA TYR A 95 0.82 -2.50 -9.58
C TYR A 95 2.13 -2.99 -10.21
N SER A 96 2.28 -4.29 -10.32
CA SER A 96 3.47 -4.87 -10.92
C SER A 96 3.63 -4.44 -12.37
N LYS A 97 2.55 -4.48 -13.13
CA LYS A 97 2.59 -4.14 -14.54
C LYS A 97 2.82 -2.66 -14.78
N ILE A 98 2.20 -1.81 -13.97
CA ILE A 98 2.40 -0.38 -14.16
C ILE A 98 3.84 0.02 -13.83
N ASN A 99 4.45 -0.64 -12.84
CA ASN A 99 5.85 -0.40 -12.53
C ASN A 99 6.74 -0.79 -13.70
N GLN A 100 6.46 -1.93 -14.33
CA GLN A 100 7.26 -2.37 -15.46
C GLN A 100 7.12 -1.42 -16.65
N VAL A 101 5.92 -0.96 -16.91
CA VAL A 101 5.68 -0.05 -18.03
C VAL A 101 6.40 1.27 -17.82
N ILE A 102 6.33 1.81 -16.61
CA ILE A 102 6.99 3.08 -16.30
C ILE A 102 8.49 2.92 -16.41
N ASP A 103 9.04 1.83 -15.88
CA ASP A 103 10.49 1.59 -15.97
C ASP A 103 10.93 1.49 -17.42
N LYS A 104 10.17 0.79 -18.26
CA LYS A 104 10.54 0.58 -19.64
C LYS A 104 10.49 1.86 -20.46
N SER A 105 9.61 2.77 -20.08
CA SER A 105 9.46 4.00 -20.85
C SER A 105 10.59 4.98 -20.56
N GLU A 106 11.47 4.64 -19.65
CA GLU A 106 12.65 5.44 -19.42
C GLU A 106 13.83 4.95 -20.21
#